data_a1c0a0bdfec018f0de3e68bc942abfa7
#
_entry.id   a1c0a0bdfec018f0de3e68bc942abfa7
#
_cell.length_a   1.000
_cell.length_b   1.000
_cell.length_c   1.000
_cell.angle_alpha   90.00
_cell.angle_beta   90.00
_cell.angle_gamma   90.00
#
_symmetry.space_group_name_H-M   'P 1'
#
loop_
_entity.id
_entity.type
_entity.pdbx_description
1 polymer ?
#
loop_
_entity_poly.entity_id
_entity_poly.type
_entity_poly.pdbx_seq_one_letter_code
_entity_poly.pdbx_strand_id
1 'polypeptide(L)'
;AAAVKQAVQAGVDFIGHANYLDQEAVDLLAAAKGPVFVGPAIAWEVQYLAQCESLGVSKATVRAQGYEREIAATVATVEKLRAAGIKMVVGGDYGISIAPHGTYAKDLEYFVELFGMRPAEALLCATKNGGEAYDPKGRLGTLSKGSVADLVLVDGDPLRDITVLQDHSKLTVLKSPVSVVSNFGNTGLVY
;
A
#
# COMPACT_ATOMS: atom_id res chain seq x y z
N ALA A 1 -4.85 7.51 17.23
CA ALA A 1 -4.17 8.83 17.19
C ALA A 1 -3.02 8.94 18.20
N ALA A 2 -3.21 8.64 19.51
CA ALA A 2 -2.18 8.87 20.54
C ALA A 2 -0.82 8.20 20.21
N ALA A 3 -0.81 6.93 19.83
CA ALA A 3 0.41 6.21 19.47
C ALA A 3 1.14 6.84 18.27
N VAL A 4 0.39 7.32 17.27
CA VAL A 4 0.97 8.01 16.10
C VAL A 4 1.63 9.32 16.52
N LYS A 5 1.00 10.11 17.37
CA LYS A 5 1.58 11.35 17.91
C LYS A 5 2.91 11.07 18.61
N GLN A 6 2.96 10.05 19.47
CA GLN A 6 4.19 9.64 20.16
C GLN A 6 5.27 9.17 19.18
N ALA A 7 4.90 8.36 18.17
CA ALA A 7 5.83 7.88 17.15
C ALA A 7 6.46 9.04 16.38
N VAL A 8 5.65 9.99 15.91
CA VAL A 8 6.14 11.18 15.18
C VAL A 8 7.06 12.03 16.06
N GLN A 9 6.70 12.25 17.33
CA GLN A 9 7.54 12.99 18.29
C GLN A 9 8.87 12.27 18.58
N ALA A 10 8.88 10.94 18.53
CA ALA A 10 10.08 10.13 18.67
C ALA A 10 10.94 10.07 17.38
N GLY A 11 10.49 10.67 16.29
CA GLY A 11 11.22 10.71 15.02
C GLY A 11 11.02 9.49 14.13
N VAL A 12 9.95 8.72 14.33
CA VAL A 12 9.57 7.62 13.44
C VAL A 12 9.12 8.21 12.11
N ASP A 13 9.64 7.68 11.02
CA ASP A 13 9.42 8.14 9.64
C ASP A 13 8.48 7.23 8.82
N PHE A 14 8.08 6.09 9.36
CA PHE A 14 7.10 5.19 8.76
C PHE A 14 6.02 4.80 9.77
N ILE A 15 4.76 5.08 9.44
CA ILE A 15 3.59 4.76 10.26
C ILE A 15 2.74 3.73 9.52
N GLY A 16 2.65 2.53 10.08
CA GLY A 16 1.72 1.51 9.62
C GLY A 16 0.31 1.71 10.18
N HIS A 17 -0.71 1.30 9.43
CA HIS A 17 -2.14 1.40 9.72
C HIS A 17 -2.67 2.84 9.79
N ALA A 18 -2.53 3.54 10.89
CA ALA A 18 -2.99 4.92 11.09
C ALA A 18 -4.51 5.15 10.89
N ASN A 19 -5.35 4.18 11.24
CA ASN A 19 -6.77 4.12 10.87
C ASN A 19 -7.63 5.23 11.50
N TYR A 20 -7.31 5.66 12.73
CA TYR A 20 -8.11 6.61 13.51
C TYR A 20 -7.29 7.86 13.84
N LEU A 21 -6.96 8.70 12.86
CA LEU A 21 -6.25 9.95 13.13
C LEU A 21 -7.21 11.11 13.41
N ASP A 22 -6.93 11.81 14.49
CA ASP A 22 -7.50 13.14 14.74
C ASP A 22 -6.69 14.22 13.97
N GLN A 23 -7.22 15.43 13.91
CA GLN A 23 -6.57 16.52 13.17
C GLN A 23 -5.19 16.86 13.74
N GLU A 24 -5.03 16.83 15.05
CA GLU A 24 -3.74 17.09 15.69
C GLU A 24 -2.66 16.09 15.27
N ALA A 25 -3.00 14.79 15.12
CA ALA A 25 -2.05 13.79 14.63
C ALA A 25 -1.66 14.06 13.17
N VAL A 26 -2.60 14.47 12.32
CA VAL A 26 -2.33 14.86 10.93
C VAL A 26 -1.43 16.10 10.87
N ASP A 27 -1.70 17.11 11.70
CA ASP A 27 -0.89 18.32 11.76
C ASP A 27 0.53 18.03 12.23
N LEU A 28 0.71 17.12 13.20
CA LEU A 28 2.03 16.67 13.64
C LEU A 28 2.79 15.92 12.54
N LEU A 29 2.11 15.07 11.77
CA LEU A 29 2.71 14.40 10.62
C LEU A 29 3.18 15.41 9.57
N ALA A 30 2.35 16.42 9.29
CA ALA A 30 2.67 17.47 8.32
C ALA A 30 3.83 18.39 8.79
N ALA A 31 3.95 18.60 10.10
CA ALA A 31 4.99 19.44 10.70
C ALA A 31 6.30 18.68 11.01
N ALA A 32 6.38 17.37 10.68
CA ALA A 32 7.57 16.58 10.94
C ALA A 32 8.80 17.13 10.18
N LYS A 33 9.99 17.08 10.83
CA LYS A 33 11.22 17.64 10.26
C LYS A 33 11.76 16.89 9.05
N GLY A 34 11.32 15.66 8.83
CA GLY A 34 11.69 14.81 7.71
C GLY A 34 10.46 14.22 7.03
N PRO A 35 10.64 13.51 5.92
CA PRO A 35 9.52 12.83 5.27
C PRO A 35 8.97 11.75 6.19
N VAL A 36 7.65 11.76 6.39
CA VAL A 36 6.94 10.68 7.06
C VAL A 36 6.03 10.01 6.03
N PHE A 37 6.04 8.68 6.06
CA PHE A 37 5.25 7.84 5.17
C PHE A 37 4.17 7.11 5.96
N VAL A 38 2.98 7.01 5.38
CA VAL A 38 1.87 6.29 5.99
C VAL A 38 1.44 5.14 5.08
N GLY A 39 1.43 3.92 5.61
CA GLY A 39 0.95 2.72 4.93
C GLY A 39 -0.37 2.25 5.55
N PRO A 40 -1.53 2.62 4.98
CA PRO A 40 -2.82 2.13 5.47
C PRO A 40 -2.97 0.66 5.10
N ALA A 41 -3.08 -0.23 6.08
CA ALA A 41 -3.20 -1.68 5.84
C ALA A 41 -4.62 -2.08 5.46
N ILE A 42 -5.22 -1.39 4.49
CA ILE A 42 -6.63 -1.54 4.12
C ILE A 42 -6.98 -2.94 3.58
N ALA A 43 -6.03 -3.59 2.89
CA ALA A 43 -6.29 -4.90 2.30
C ALA A 43 -6.65 -5.95 3.35
N TRP A 44 -5.94 -5.97 4.47
CA TRP A 44 -6.25 -6.87 5.59
C TRP A 44 -7.70 -6.72 6.05
N GLU A 45 -8.13 -5.49 6.34
CA GLU A 45 -9.46 -5.20 6.88
C GLU A 45 -10.57 -5.60 5.90
N VAL A 46 -10.41 -5.23 4.62
CA VAL A 46 -11.38 -5.54 3.56
C VAL A 46 -11.44 -7.03 3.28
N GLN A 47 -10.29 -7.69 3.16
CA GLN A 47 -10.23 -9.13 2.91
C GLN A 47 -10.79 -9.94 4.08
N TYR A 48 -10.52 -9.53 5.32
CA TYR A 48 -11.08 -10.20 6.49
C TYR A 48 -12.62 -10.09 6.52
N LEU A 49 -13.16 -8.90 6.28
CA LEU A 49 -14.61 -8.71 6.21
C LEU A 49 -15.25 -9.53 5.07
N ALA A 50 -14.58 -9.62 3.93
CA ALA A 50 -15.07 -10.36 2.77
C ALA A 50 -15.01 -11.89 2.95
N GLN A 51 -13.96 -12.39 3.60
CA GLN A 51 -13.62 -13.82 3.61
C GLN A 51 -13.67 -14.47 5.01
N CYS A 52 -14.16 -13.77 6.04
CA CYS A 52 -14.19 -14.28 7.42
C CYS A 52 -14.85 -15.65 7.57
N GLU A 53 -15.88 -15.95 6.75
CA GLU A 53 -16.58 -17.22 6.79
C GLU A 53 -15.68 -18.41 6.41
N SER A 54 -14.71 -18.20 5.53
CA SER A 54 -13.70 -19.22 5.20
C SER A 54 -12.76 -19.53 6.37
N LEU A 55 -12.67 -18.61 7.33
CA LEU A 55 -11.92 -18.76 8.59
C LEU A 55 -12.80 -19.27 9.74
N GLY A 56 -14.04 -19.65 9.47
CA GLY A 56 -14.99 -20.10 10.50
C GLY A 56 -15.57 -18.97 11.36
N VAL A 57 -15.43 -17.70 10.94
CA VAL A 57 -15.96 -16.54 11.66
C VAL A 57 -17.15 -15.97 10.91
N SER A 58 -18.29 -15.78 11.61
CA SER A 58 -19.48 -15.22 10.95
C SER A 58 -19.32 -13.73 10.61
N LYS A 59 -19.95 -13.27 9.54
CA LYS A 59 -19.99 -11.84 9.19
C LYS A 59 -20.59 -10.99 10.33
N ALA A 60 -21.56 -11.51 11.07
CA ALA A 60 -22.12 -10.81 12.22
C ALA A 60 -21.07 -10.58 13.32
N THR A 61 -20.21 -11.59 13.57
CA THR A 61 -19.10 -11.45 14.53
C THR A 61 -18.12 -10.39 14.09
N VAL A 62 -17.68 -10.40 12.83
CA VAL A 62 -16.71 -9.42 12.29
C VAL A 62 -17.28 -8.00 12.32
N ARG A 63 -18.56 -7.84 12.00
CA ARG A 63 -19.25 -6.55 12.14
C ARG A 63 -19.30 -6.07 13.60
N ALA A 64 -19.61 -6.97 14.53
CA ALA A 64 -19.61 -6.65 15.97
C ALA A 64 -18.21 -6.26 16.48
N GLN A 65 -17.14 -6.81 15.91
CA GLN A 65 -15.75 -6.41 16.16
C GLN A 65 -15.42 -5.01 15.62
N GLY A 66 -16.24 -4.45 14.74
CA GLY A 66 -16.14 -3.07 14.27
C GLY A 66 -15.33 -2.85 13.00
N TYR A 67 -15.02 -3.89 12.22
CA TYR A 67 -14.20 -3.76 10.99
C TYR A 67 -14.83 -2.83 9.94
N GLU A 68 -16.15 -2.84 9.76
CA GLU A 68 -16.80 -1.88 8.85
C GLU A 68 -16.54 -0.42 9.26
N ARG A 69 -16.57 -0.16 10.59
CA ARG A 69 -16.26 1.17 11.13
C ARG A 69 -14.79 1.51 10.99
N GLU A 70 -13.91 0.54 11.12
CA GLU A 70 -12.46 0.72 10.94
C GLU A 70 -12.12 1.06 9.50
N ILE A 71 -12.66 0.34 8.52
CA ILE A 71 -12.51 0.65 7.09
C ILE A 71 -12.99 2.09 6.81
N ALA A 72 -14.18 2.47 7.31
CA ALA A 72 -14.68 3.82 7.13
C ALA A 72 -13.77 4.89 7.77
N ALA A 73 -13.22 4.60 8.95
CA ALA A 73 -12.27 5.50 9.62
C ALA A 73 -10.94 5.61 8.86
N THR A 74 -10.46 4.51 8.29
CA THR A 74 -9.26 4.49 7.43
C THR A 74 -9.48 5.35 6.20
N VAL A 75 -10.60 5.22 5.51
CA VAL A 75 -10.95 6.06 4.35
C VAL A 75 -10.96 7.55 4.72
N ALA A 76 -11.64 7.91 5.81
CA ALA A 76 -11.69 9.30 6.27
C ALA A 76 -10.31 9.84 6.72
N THR A 77 -9.47 8.98 7.29
CA THR A 77 -8.09 9.34 7.65
C THR A 77 -7.23 9.59 6.41
N VAL A 78 -7.33 8.71 5.41
CA VAL A 78 -6.59 8.86 4.15
C VAL A 78 -6.96 10.15 3.43
N GLU A 79 -8.22 10.56 3.45
CA GLU A 79 -8.64 11.84 2.89
C GLU A 79 -7.92 13.02 3.56
N LYS A 80 -7.82 13.03 4.91
CA LYS A 80 -7.09 14.06 5.65
C LYS A 80 -5.59 14.04 5.35
N LEU A 81 -4.98 12.85 5.29
CA LEU A 81 -3.56 12.70 4.98
C LEU A 81 -3.24 13.24 3.58
N ARG A 82 -4.08 12.94 2.59
CA ARG A 82 -3.93 13.46 1.23
C ARG A 82 -4.06 14.98 1.18
N ALA A 83 -5.05 15.55 1.86
CA ALA A 83 -5.24 17.00 1.95
C ALA A 83 -4.04 17.70 2.60
N ALA A 84 -3.38 17.04 3.56
CA ALA A 84 -2.17 17.53 4.22
C ALA A 84 -0.87 17.26 3.44
N GLY A 85 -0.94 16.62 2.26
CA GLY A 85 0.23 16.31 1.44
C GLY A 85 1.13 15.21 1.99
N ILE A 86 0.64 14.40 2.93
CA ILE A 86 1.40 13.28 3.50
C ILE A 86 1.58 12.18 2.46
N LYS A 87 2.81 11.70 2.33
CA LYS A 87 3.14 10.63 1.40
C LYS A 87 2.60 9.29 1.91
N MET A 88 1.80 8.65 1.06
CA MET A 88 1.32 7.30 1.35
C MET A 88 2.11 6.27 0.56
N VAL A 89 2.22 5.09 1.14
CA VAL A 89 2.81 3.89 0.53
C VAL A 89 1.83 2.73 0.63
N VAL A 90 1.98 1.74 -0.24
CA VAL A 90 1.21 0.49 -0.14
C VAL A 90 1.76 -0.36 1.00
N GLY A 91 0.90 -1.15 1.65
CA GLY A 91 1.31 -1.98 2.78
C GLY A 91 0.10 -2.65 3.43
N GLY A 92 -0.50 -3.62 2.77
CA GLY A 92 -1.77 -4.23 3.14
C GLY A 92 -1.71 -5.35 4.19
N ASP A 93 -0.58 -5.48 4.93
CA ASP A 93 -0.41 -6.49 5.99
C ASP A 93 -0.60 -7.93 5.47
N TYR A 94 0.07 -8.24 4.36
CA TYR A 94 -0.02 -9.53 3.68
C TYR A 94 0.79 -10.62 4.39
N GLY A 95 0.46 -11.88 4.12
CA GLY A 95 1.14 -13.06 4.65
C GLY A 95 0.24 -14.01 5.42
N ILE A 96 -1.06 -13.80 5.33
CA ILE A 96 -2.10 -14.67 5.92
C ILE A 96 -2.97 -15.28 4.84
N SER A 97 -3.80 -16.28 5.18
CA SER A 97 -4.59 -17.05 4.21
C SER A 97 -5.54 -16.22 3.37
N ILE A 98 -6.10 -15.14 3.93
CA ILE A 98 -7.04 -14.23 3.24
C ILE A 98 -6.34 -13.08 2.50
N ALA A 99 -5.08 -12.84 2.78
CA ALA A 99 -4.23 -11.87 2.10
C ALA A 99 -2.84 -12.50 1.86
N PRO A 100 -2.74 -13.50 0.96
CA PRO A 100 -1.50 -14.24 0.76
C PRO A 100 -0.43 -13.39 0.09
N HIS A 101 0.84 -13.76 0.35
CA HIS A 101 1.95 -13.18 -0.39
C HIS A 101 1.75 -13.34 -1.91
N GLY A 102 2.20 -12.34 -2.67
CA GLY A 102 2.04 -12.30 -4.13
C GLY A 102 0.77 -11.59 -4.62
N THR A 103 -0.17 -11.23 -3.74
CA THR A 103 -1.39 -10.51 -4.12
C THR A 103 -1.34 -9.01 -3.79
N TYR A 104 -0.16 -8.45 -3.60
CA TYR A 104 0.07 -7.07 -3.14
C TYR A 104 -0.55 -5.99 -4.04
N ALA A 105 -0.71 -6.27 -5.34
CA ALA A 105 -1.34 -5.34 -6.28
C ALA A 105 -2.82 -5.06 -5.97
N LYS A 106 -3.44 -5.87 -5.10
CA LYS A 106 -4.80 -5.62 -4.60
C LYS A 106 -4.91 -4.32 -3.82
N ASP A 107 -3.86 -3.88 -3.12
CA ASP A 107 -3.84 -2.58 -2.46
C ASP A 107 -4.09 -1.44 -3.44
N LEU A 108 -3.52 -1.52 -4.63
CA LEU A 108 -3.68 -0.47 -5.65
C LEU A 108 -5.12 -0.32 -6.11
N GLU A 109 -5.86 -1.42 -6.23
CA GLU A 109 -7.29 -1.41 -6.50
C GLU A 109 -8.04 -0.73 -5.36
N TYR A 110 -7.78 -1.09 -4.11
CA TYR A 110 -8.40 -0.45 -2.95
C TYR A 110 -8.06 1.04 -2.83
N PHE A 111 -6.84 1.44 -3.18
CA PHE A 111 -6.47 2.86 -3.19
C PHE A 111 -7.29 3.65 -4.22
N VAL A 112 -7.60 3.04 -5.36
CA VAL A 112 -8.47 3.65 -6.37
C VAL A 112 -9.93 3.62 -5.91
N GLU A 113 -10.45 2.45 -5.51
CA GLU A 113 -11.87 2.26 -5.23
C GLU A 113 -12.33 2.88 -3.92
N LEU A 114 -11.52 2.73 -2.84
CA LEU A 114 -11.92 3.16 -1.51
C LEU A 114 -11.39 4.54 -1.16
N PHE A 115 -10.17 4.89 -1.59
CA PHE A 115 -9.57 6.19 -1.29
C PHE A 115 -9.77 7.23 -2.40
N GLY A 116 -10.45 6.87 -3.49
CA GLY A 116 -10.73 7.77 -4.60
C GLY A 116 -9.48 8.32 -5.27
N MET A 117 -8.38 7.56 -5.26
CA MET A 117 -7.17 7.94 -5.96
C MET A 117 -7.30 7.69 -7.46
N ARG A 118 -6.69 8.54 -8.26
CA ARG A 118 -6.48 8.20 -9.67
C ARG A 118 -5.45 7.06 -9.74
N PRO A 119 -5.53 6.16 -10.74
CA PRO A 119 -4.56 5.06 -10.88
C PRO A 119 -3.10 5.53 -10.84
N ALA A 120 -2.78 6.67 -11.45
CA ALA A 120 -1.44 7.25 -11.39
C ALA A 120 -0.99 7.61 -9.96
N GLU A 121 -1.89 8.07 -9.11
CA GLU A 121 -1.60 8.39 -7.70
C GLU A 121 -1.35 7.11 -6.91
N ALA A 122 -2.16 6.07 -7.10
CA ALA A 122 -1.96 4.77 -6.49
C ALA A 122 -0.61 4.14 -6.90
N LEU A 123 -0.25 4.23 -8.19
CA LEU A 123 1.06 3.76 -8.68
C LEU A 123 2.22 4.51 -8.03
N LEU A 124 2.11 5.82 -7.79
CA LEU A 124 3.14 6.58 -7.08
C LEU A 124 3.32 6.10 -5.63
N CYS A 125 2.26 5.66 -4.96
CA CYS A 125 2.35 5.09 -3.62
C CYS A 125 3.18 3.79 -3.61
N ALA A 126 3.02 2.94 -4.63
CA ALA A 126 3.76 1.68 -4.75
C ALA A 126 5.18 1.84 -5.31
N THR A 127 5.48 2.92 -6.03
CA THR A 127 6.75 3.12 -6.72
C THR A 127 7.58 4.21 -6.06
N LYS A 128 7.37 5.46 -6.45
CA LYS A 128 8.18 6.59 -6.00
C LYS A 128 8.15 6.75 -4.47
N ASN A 129 6.98 6.75 -3.86
CA ASN A 129 6.87 6.94 -2.42
C ASN A 129 7.46 5.75 -1.65
N GLY A 130 7.18 4.52 -2.10
CA GLY A 130 7.79 3.31 -1.54
C GLY A 130 9.31 3.31 -1.69
N GLY A 131 9.81 3.72 -2.85
CA GLY A 131 11.22 3.87 -3.12
C GLY A 131 11.90 4.89 -2.19
N GLU A 132 11.29 6.05 -2.00
CA GLU A 132 11.79 7.09 -1.09
C GLU A 132 11.75 6.64 0.39
N ALA A 133 10.70 5.89 0.80
CA ALA A 133 10.61 5.37 2.15
C ALA A 133 11.71 4.35 2.47
N TYR A 134 12.10 3.55 1.49
CA TYR A 134 13.13 2.52 1.66
C TYR A 134 14.56 3.03 1.41
N ASP A 135 14.76 3.87 0.39
CA ASP A 135 16.06 4.45 0.03
C ASP A 135 16.01 5.98 -0.02
N PRO A 136 16.37 6.66 1.08
CA PRO A 136 16.40 8.12 1.13
C PRO A 136 17.32 8.78 0.08
N LYS A 137 18.20 7.99 -0.57
CA LYS A 137 19.06 8.48 -1.67
C LYS A 137 18.31 8.61 -2.99
N GLY A 138 17.03 8.20 -3.04
CA GLY A 138 16.15 8.36 -4.19
C GLY A 138 16.51 7.53 -5.42
N ARG A 139 17.20 6.40 -5.24
CA ARG A 139 17.59 5.52 -6.35
C ARG A 139 16.53 4.51 -6.75
N LEU A 140 15.46 4.38 -5.95
CA LEU A 140 14.40 3.41 -6.14
C LEU A 140 13.08 4.07 -6.55
N GLY A 141 12.23 3.32 -7.22
CA GLY A 141 10.85 3.69 -7.51
C GLY A 141 10.67 4.73 -8.62
N THR A 142 11.73 5.07 -9.37
CA THR A 142 11.68 6.02 -10.48
C THR A 142 12.41 5.49 -11.73
N LEU A 143 12.04 6.03 -12.91
CA LEU A 143 12.69 5.72 -14.19
C LEU A 143 13.80 6.74 -14.55
N SER A 144 14.37 7.41 -13.56
CA SER A 144 15.41 8.41 -13.78
C SER A 144 16.77 7.78 -14.08
N LYS A 145 17.62 8.48 -14.84
CA LYS A 145 19.00 8.04 -15.08
C LYS A 145 19.75 7.89 -13.75
N GLY A 146 20.32 6.71 -13.53
CA GLY A 146 21.05 6.37 -12.29
C GLY A 146 20.19 5.68 -11.23
N SER A 147 18.88 5.54 -11.46
CA SER A 147 18.03 4.70 -10.62
C SER A 147 18.34 3.21 -10.81
N VAL A 148 18.01 2.42 -9.80
CA VAL A 148 18.11 0.95 -9.87
C VAL A 148 17.07 0.45 -10.87
N ALA A 149 17.48 -0.43 -11.76
CA ALA A 149 16.62 -0.95 -12.84
C ALA A 149 15.73 -2.12 -12.36
N ASP A 150 15.02 -1.92 -11.24
CA ASP A 150 13.93 -2.81 -10.81
C ASP A 150 12.66 -2.34 -11.52
N LEU A 151 12.21 -3.09 -12.52
CA LEU A 151 11.15 -2.66 -13.44
C LEU A 151 10.06 -3.72 -13.53
N VAL A 152 8.84 -3.27 -13.74
CA VAL A 152 7.71 -4.13 -14.13
C VAL A 152 7.21 -3.66 -15.49
N LEU A 153 7.26 -4.55 -16.49
CA LEU A 153 6.62 -4.33 -17.78
C LEU A 153 5.22 -4.93 -17.72
N VAL A 154 4.24 -4.19 -18.17
CA VAL A 154 2.83 -4.57 -18.09
C VAL A 154 2.25 -4.68 -19.49
N ASP A 155 1.70 -5.85 -19.83
CA ASP A 155 0.90 -6.01 -21.04
C ASP A 155 -0.52 -5.51 -20.78
N GLY A 156 -0.71 -4.20 -20.92
CA GLY A 156 -1.92 -3.47 -20.61
C GLY A 156 -1.64 -2.03 -20.16
N ASP A 157 -2.70 -1.32 -19.79
CA ASP A 157 -2.61 0.06 -19.35
C ASP A 157 -3.13 0.21 -17.91
N PRO A 158 -2.23 0.21 -16.91
CA PRO A 158 -2.62 0.35 -15.50
C PRO A 158 -3.16 1.75 -15.14
N LEU A 159 -3.04 2.73 -16.04
CA LEU A 159 -3.65 4.05 -15.83
C LEU A 159 -5.15 4.06 -16.19
N ARG A 160 -5.59 3.10 -17.00
CA ARG A 160 -7.00 2.88 -17.34
C ARG A 160 -7.66 1.83 -16.46
N ASP A 161 -6.94 0.76 -16.17
CA ASP A 161 -7.40 -0.35 -15.34
C ASP A 161 -6.25 -0.82 -14.44
N ILE A 162 -6.28 -0.38 -13.18
CA ILE A 162 -5.26 -0.71 -12.21
C ILE A 162 -5.21 -2.22 -11.89
N THR A 163 -6.32 -2.93 -12.10
CA THR A 163 -6.44 -4.36 -11.79
C THR A 163 -5.60 -5.24 -12.71
N VAL A 164 -5.17 -4.72 -13.87
CA VAL A 164 -4.23 -5.42 -14.77
C VAL A 164 -2.95 -5.88 -14.05
N LEU A 165 -2.56 -5.17 -12.99
CA LEU A 165 -1.38 -5.51 -12.16
C LEU A 165 -1.59 -6.75 -11.29
N GLN A 166 -2.80 -7.27 -11.18
CA GLN A 166 -3.12 -8.50 -10.46
C GLN A 166 -3.04 -9.74 -11.37
N ASP A 167 -3.01 -9.54 -12.68
CA ASP A 167 -2.84 -10.61 -13.65
C ASP A 167 -1.35 -10.85 -13.92
N HIS A 168 -0.77 -11.80 -13.18
CA HIS A 168 0.66 -12.10 -13.29
C HIS A 168 1.07 -12.55 -14.71
N SER A 169 0.15 -13.06 -15.53
CA SER A 169 0.45 -13.45 -16.92
C SER A 169 0.78 -12.24 -17.80
N LYS A 170 0.38 -11.05 -17.39
CA LYS A 170 0.63 -9.77 -18.06
C LYS A 170 1.84 -9.02 -17.54
N LEU A 171 2.55 -9.58 -16.57
CA LEU A 171 3.68 -8.91 -15.93
C LEU A 171 5.01 -9.56 -16.33
N THR A 172 5.99 -8.72 -16.63
CA THR A 172 7.39 -9.13 -16.73
C THR A 172 8.20 -8.29 -15.75
N VAL A 173 8.85 -8.95 -14.80
CA VAL A 173 9.65 -8.29 -13.76
C VAL A 173 11.12 -8.35 -14.14
N LEU A 174 11.77 -7.20 -14.15
CA LEU A 174 13.21 -7.06 -14.32
C LEU A 174 13.81 -6.68 -12.96
N LYS A 175 14.80 -7.46 -12.51
CA LYS A 175 15.54 -7.18 -11.27
C LYS A 175 16.98 -6.85 -11.60
N SER A 176 17.45 -5.69 -11.17
CA SER A 176 18.83 -5.24 -11.43
C SER A 176 19.86 -6.17 -10.74
N PRO A 177 21.01 -6.44 -11.41
CA PRO A 177 21.39 -5.94 -12.74
C PRO A 177 21.09 -6.88 -13.90
N VAL A 178 20.60 -8.12 -13.74
CA VAL A 178 20.61 -9.10 -14.83
C VAL A 178 19.48 -10.15 -14.79
N SER A 179 18.50 -10.08 -13.91
CA SER A 179 17.46 -11.13 -13.85
C SER A 179 16.16 -10.67 -14.50
N VAL A 180 15.75 -11.37 -15.56
CA VAL A 180 14.36 -11.30 -16.04
C VAL A 180 13.58 -12.40 -15.32
N VAL A 181 12.65 -12.04 -14.46
CA VAL A 181 11.67 -12.98 -13.92
C VAL A 181 10.41 -12.82 -14.77
N SER A 182 10.34 -13.58 -15.84
CA SER A 182 9.15 -13.62 -16.69
C SER A 182 8.15 -14.61 -16.13
N ASN A 183 6.90 -14.18 -15.99
CA ASN A 183 5.71 -14.98 -15.71
C ASN A 183 5.76 -15.81 -14.43
N PHE A 184 5.10 -15.34 -13.41
CA PHE A 184 4.82 -16.08 -12.17
C PHE A 184 3.90 -17.31 -12.36
N GLY A 185 3.59 -17.68 -13.61
CA GLY A 185 2.87 -18.90 -13.93
C GLY A 185 3.84 -20.03 -14.23
N ASN A 186 4.30 -20.79 -13.24
CA ASN A 186 4.96 -22.10 -13.33
C ASN A 186 6.48 -22.22 -13.16
N THR A 187 7.22 -21.26 -12.68
CA THR A 187 8.59 -21.57 -12.25
C THR A 187 8.89 -20.96 -10.89
N GLY A 188 9.38 -21.81 -9.99
CA GLY A 188 9.77 -21.41 -8.65
C GLY A 188 10.73 -20.23 -8.66
N LEU A 189 10.66 -19.43 -7.59
CA LEU A 189 11.59 -18.35 -7.28
C LEU A 189 13.03 -18.77 -7.61
N VAL A 190 13.61 -18.12 -8.61
CA VAL A 190 15.06 -18.15 -8.82
C VAL A 190 15.60 -16.92 -8.09
N TYR A 191 16.27 -17.16 -6.98
CA TYR A 191 17.01 -16.14 -6.24
C TYR A 191 18.29 -15.75 -6.97
#